data_6d2f8684cf91b5d3d27e70df01891d72
#
_entry.id   6d2f8684cf91b5d3d27e70df01891d72
#
_cell.length_a   1.000
_cell.length_b   1.000
_cell.length_c   1.000
_cell.angle_alpha   90.00
_cell.angle_beta   90.00
_cell.angle_gamma   90.00
#
_symmetry.space_group_name_H-M   'P 1'
#
loop_
_entity.id
_entity.type
_entity.pdbx_description
1 polymer ?
#
loop_
_entity_poly.entity_id
_entity_poly.type
_entity_poly.pdbx_seq_one_letter_code
_entity_poly.pdbx_strand_id
1 'polypeptide(L)'
;DNYLQKIGFSGSALVVRDGETIIQKGYMYANRDEKVENTPDTLFYIGSSQKAIIATALLQLEEKGKINTNDPISKYIPDFPNGNKILVKNFMNHTSGIVGRPNLASNMTPDQIVEAIEKRGIKSQPGKWDYMDANYTVVGYLVEKISGQPLATYLQENIFTPAGMKHTGYYQKDVDGGKNVSTGYKIDENGVFQSPKLADLTKLYGAGDISMSTTDMYLFDKALMDKKLISEASLKKMFTSGSKSTYGMGFYVDPGSYNSHGVVTGWDVSNSFSHTGRTYVILFSNVQNHIASFGKVNNDIYGFLNK
;
A
#
# COMPACT_ATOMS: atom_id res chain seq x y z
N ASP A 1 -19.27 5.79 -15.00
CA ASP A 1 -18.75 4.98 -16.09
C ASP A 1 -18.20 5.88 -17.21
N ASN A 2 -19.05 6.69 -17.87
CA ASN A 2 -18.67 7.55 -19.01
C ASN A 2 -17.45 8.47 -18.72
N TYR A 3 -17.30 8.94 -17.49
CA TYR A 3 -16.17 9.76 -17.09
C TYR A 3 -14.84 9.00 -17.20
N LEU A 4 -14.76 7.78 -16.65
CA LEU A 4 -13.55 6.95 -16.72
C LEU A 4 -13.20 6.57 -18.17
N GLN A 5 -14.21 6.26 -18.97
CA GLN A 5 -14.01 6.01 -20.42
C GLN A 5 -13.46 7.26 -21.13
N LYS A 6 -14.03 8.44 -20.86
CA LYS A 6 -13.63 9.70 -21.49
C LYS A 6 -12.18 10.10 -21.18
N ILE A 7 -11.70 9.80 -19.99
CA ILE A 7 -10.29 10.08 -19.61
C ILE A 7 -9.33 8.97 -20.05
N GLY A 8 -9.81 7.94 -20.77
CA GLY A 8 -8.99 6.83 -21.24
C GLY A 8 -8.46 5.91 -20.15
N PHE A 9 -9.19 5.78 -19.03
CA PHE A 9 -8.76 4.92 -17.92
C PHE A 9 -8.57 3.47 -18.39
N SER A 10 -7.43 2.87 -18.08
CA SER A 10 -7.12 1.46 -18.34
C SER A 10 -6.80 0.78 -17.00
N GLY A 11 -7.59 -0.24 -16.65
CA GLY A 11 -7.44 -0.89 -15.35
C GLY A 11 -8.78 -1.37 -14.79
N SER A 12 -8.89 -1.48 -13.48
CA SER A 12 -10.11 -1.85 -12.76
C SER A 12 -10.57 -0.76 -11.82
N ALA A 13 -11.86 -0.50 -11.79
CA ALA A 13 -12.48 0.49 -10.91
C ALA A 13 -13.56 -0.13 -10.04
N LEU A 14 -13.57 0.25 -8.76
CA LEU A 14 -14.63 -0.03 -7.82
C LEU A 14 -15.04 1.26 -7.11
N VAL A 15 -16.33 1.58 -7.18
CA VAL A 15 -16.94 2.70 -6.48
C VAL A 15 -18.12 2.18 -5.68
N VAL A 16 -18.08 2.41 -4.38
CA VAL A 16 -19.17 2.01 -3.46
C VAL A 16 -19.65 3.25 -2.72
N ARG A 17 -20.97 3.37 -2.53
CA ARG A 17 -21.58 4.41 -1.71
C ARG A 17 -22.69 3.79 -0.85
N ASP A 18 -22.64 4.04 0.45
CA ASP A 18 -23.66 3.56 1.42
C ASP A 18 -23.90 2.05 1.37
N GLY A 19 -22.85 1.27 1.03
CA GLY A 19 -22.92 -0.17 0.87
C GLY A 19 -23.41 -0.64 -0.50
N GLU A 20 -23.84 0.28 -1.39
CA GLU A 20 -24.26 -0.01 -2.75
C GLU A 20 -23.06 0.12 -3.71
N THR A 21 -22.86 -0.88 -4.55
CA THR A 21 -21.83 -0.87 -5.60
C THR A 21 -22.31 -0.07 -6.81
N ILE A 22 -21.72 1.10 -7.04
CA ILE A 22 -22.05 1.99 -8.16
C ILE A 22 -21.27 1.61 -9.41
N ILE A 23 -19.97 1.24 -9.25
CA ILE A 23 -19.10 0.76 -10.32
C ILE A 23 -18.30 -0.41 -9.78
N GLN A 24 -18.25 -1.51 -10.53
CA GLN A 24 -17.32 -2.62 -10.35
C GLN A 24 -17.01 -3.19 -11.73
N LYS A 25 -15.93 -2.67 -12.36
CA LYS A 25 -15.72 -2.92 -13.79
C LYS A 25 -14.24 -2.82 -14.16
N GLY A 26 -13.84 -3.66 -15.13
CA GLY A 26 -12.60 -3.51 -15.88
C GLY A 26 -12.75 -2.58 -17.07
N TYR A 27 -11.67 -1.91 -17.43
CA TYR A 27 -11.56 -1.00 -18.56
C TYR A 27 -10.32 -1.37 -19.37
N MET A 28 -10.47 -1.46 -20.68
CA MET A 28 -9.41 -1.80 -21.61
C MET A 28 -8.73 -3.15 -21.26
N TYR A 29 -7.45 -3.32 -21.56
CA TYR A 29 -6.77 -4.60 -21.54
C TYR A 29 -5.86 -4.77 -20.33
N ALA A 30 -5.97 -5.90 -19.64
CA ALA A 30 -5.00 -6.40 -18.67
C ALA A 30 -3.70 -6.86 -19.37
N ASN A 31 -3.84 -7.44 -20.56
CA ASN A 31 -2.73 -7.76 -21.46
C ASN A 31 -3.12 -7.36 -22.89
N ARG A 32 -2.43 -6.37 -23.45
CA ARG A 32 -2.74 -5.82 -24.79
C ARG A 32 -2.36 -6.76 -25.91
N ASP A 33 -1.23 -7.45 -25.76
CA ASP A 33 -0.70 -8.34 -26.79
C ASP A 33 -1.59 -9.57 -26.97
N GLU A 34 -2.09 -10.10 -25.87
CA GLU A 34 -2.99 -11.25 -25.82
C GLU A 34 -4.48 -10.84 -25.90
N LYS A 35 -4.78 -9.55 -25.91
CA LYS A 35 -6.14 -8.98 -25.88
C LYS A 35 -6.99 -9.47 -24.70
N VAL A 36 -6.34 -9.72 -23.55
CA VAL A 36 -7.04 -10.06 -22.30
C VAL A 36 -7.57 -8.78 -21.69
N GLU A 37 -8.88 -8.69 -21.47
CA GLU A 37 -9.52 -7.51 -20.88
C GLU A 37 -9.29 -7.43 -19.36
N ASN A 38 -9.25 -6.22 -18.82
CA ASN A 38 -9.35 -6.01 -17.39
C ASN A 38 -10.73 -6.42 -16.87
N THR A 39 -10.76 -7.02 -15.69
CA THR A 39 -11.98 -7.42 -14.98
C THR A 39 -11.89 -6.93 -13.51
N PRO A 40 -12.99 -6.96 -12.74
CA PRO A 40 -12.94 -6.68 -11.30
C PRO A 40 -11.93 -7.55 -10.51
N ASP A 41 -11.64 -8.76 -11.02
CA ASP A 41 -10.75 -9.73 -10.37
C ASP A 41 -9.29 -9.67 -10.88
N THR A 42 -9.02 -8.82 -11.87
CA THR A 42 -7.66 -8.58 -12.36
C THR A 42 -6.77 -8.10 -11.21
N LEU A 43 -5.56 -8.64 -11.12
CA LEU A 43 -4.59 -8.27 -10.11
C LEU A 43 -3.67 -7.15 -10.63
N PHE A 44 -3.33 -6.23 -9.74
CA PHE A 44 -2.40 -5.14 -9.98
C PHE A 44 -1.38 -5.09 -8.86
N TYR A 45 -0.12 -4.81 -9.15
CA TYR A 45 0.83 -4.48 -8.09
C TYR A 45 0.44 -3.13 -7.49
N ILE A 46 0.18 -3.12 -6.18
CA ILE A 46 -0.37 -1.96 -5.48
C ILE A 46 0.68 -1.01 -4.92
N GLY A 47 1.97 -1.38 -5.03
CA GLY A 47 3.06 -0.55 -4.57
C GLY A 47 2.85 -0.04 -3.15
N SER A 48 3.08 1.24 -2.94
CA SER A 48 3.01 1.88 -1.62
C SER A 48 1.67 1.80 -0.90
N SER A 49 0.56 1.47 -1.58
CA SER A 49 -0.71 1.24 -0.90
C SER A 49 -0.67 0.06 0.06
N GLN A 50 0.30 -0.86 -0.09
CA GLN A 50 0.58 -1.94 0.86
C GLN A 50 0.92 -1.42 2.27
N LYS A 51 1.48 -0.23 2.40
CA LYS A 51 1.91 0.31 3.70
C LYS A 51 0.78 0.38 4.73
N ALA A 52 -0.45 0.64 4.30
CA ALA A 52 -1.62 0.59 5.16
C ALA A 52 -1.85 -0.80 5.79
N ILE A 53 -1.66 -1.85 5.00
CA ILE A 53 -1.79 -3.24 5.44
C ILE A 53 -0.71 -3.59 6.47
N ILE A 54 0.53 -3.18 6.21
CA ILE A 54 1.66 -3.40 7.13
C ILE A 54 1.47 -2.63 8.45
N ALA A 55 1.00 -1.37 8.38
CA ALA A 55 0.68 -0.59 9.57
C ALA A 55 -0.43 -1.25 10.42
N THR A 56 -1.47 -1.77 9.75
CA THR A 56 -2.56 -2.51 10.41
C THR A 56 -2.00 -3.74 11.15
N ALA A 57 -1.12 -4.51 10.53
CA ALA A 57 -0.49 -5.68 11.14
C ALA A 57 0.30 -5.32 12.41
N LEU A 58 1.08 -4.23 12.37
CA LEU A 58 1.84 -3.80 13.54
C LEU A 58 0.92 -3.32 14.68
N LEU A 59 -0.16 -2.58 14.35
CA LEU A 59 -1.15 -2.15 15.33
C LEU A 59 -1.90 -3.32 15.97
N GLN A 60 -2.17 -4.40 15.23
CA GLN A 60 -2.70 -5.64 15.82
C GLN A 60 -1.75 -6.25 16.86
N LEU A 61 -0.45 -6.22 16.60
CA LEU A 61 0.56 -6.69 17.57
C LEU A 61 0.67 -5.75 18.78
N GLU A 62 0.47 -4.45 18.59
CA GLU A 62 0.38 -3.49 19.70
C GLU A 62 -0.85 -3.75 20.58
N GLU A 63 -2.02 -4.01 20.00
CA GLU A 63 -3.24 -4.39 20.74
C GLU A 63 -3.08 -5.68 21.56
N LYS A 64 -2.24 -6.60 21.05
CA LYS A 64 -1.88 -7.84 21.76
C LYS A 64 -0.78 -7.62 22.82
N GLY A 65 -0.34 -6.36 23.05
CA GLY A 65 0.71 -6.01 24.01
C GLY A 65 2.12 -6.50 23.65
N LYS A 66 2.34 -6.93 22.40
CA LYS A 66 3.63 -7.49 21.96
C LYS A 66 4.65 -6.43 21.53
N ILE A 67 4.18 -5.25 21.18
CA ILE A 67 4.99 -4.09 20.80
C ILE A 67 4.27 -2.83 21.27
N ASN A 68 5.01 -1.71 21.44
CA ASN A 68 4.41 -0.40 21.67
C ASN A 68 5.02 0.60 20.67
N THR A 69 4.17 1.27 19.91
CA THR A 69 4.61 2.23 18.89
C THR A 69 5.33 3.45 19.47
N ASN A 70 5.22 3.71 20.79
CA ASN A 70 5.98 4.75 21.50
C ASN A 70 7.31 4.25 22.08
N ASP A 71 7.62 2.97 21.98
CA ASP A 71 8.93 2.45 22.41
C ASP A 71 10.03 2.86 21.41
N PRO A 72 11.27 3.04 21.90
CA PRO A 72 12.44 3.20 21.04
C PRO A 72 12.68 1.91 20.25
N ILE A 73 13.08 2.06 18.98
CA ILE A 73 13.34 0.92 18.09
C ILE A 73 14.43 -0.01 18.63
N SER A 74 15.40 0.50 19.40
CA SER A 74 16.47 -0.29 20.04
C SER A 74 15.95 -1.37 20.99
N LYS A 75 14.73 -1.26 21.48
CA LYS A 75 14.08 -2.31 22.26
C LYS A 75 13.83 -3.59 21.44
N TYR A 76 13.61 -3.46 20.16
CA TYR A 76 13.26 -4.54 19.24
C TYR A 76 14.39 -4.89 18.28
N ILE A 77 15.21 -3.89 17.91
CA ILE A 77 16.39 -4.01 17.07
C ILE A 77 17.53 -3.29 17.79
N PRO A 78 18.29 -3.99 18.69
CA PRO A 78 19.22 -3.37 19.62
C PRO A 78 20.32 -2.51 18.97
N ASP A 79 20.82 -2.96 17.81
CA ASP A 79 21.94 -2.32 17.12
C ASP A 79 21.51 -1.23 16.13
N PHE A 80 20.21 -0.89 16.11
CA PHE A 80 19.71 0.12 15.18
C PHE A 80 20.33 1.49 15.47
N PRO A 81 20.94 2.17 14.46
CA PRO A 81 21.64 3.43 14.66
C PRO A 81 20.68 4.51 15.20
N ASN A 82 21.09 5.20 16.27
CA ASN A 82 20.26 6.16 17.02
C ASN A 82 18.93 5.57 17.55
N GLY A 83 18.90 4.24 17.72
CA GLY A 83 17.69 3.49 18.03
C GLY A 83 17.01 3.83 19.35
N ASN A 84 17.73 4.42 20.30
CA ASN A 84 17.22 4.93 21.57
C ASN A 84 16.39 6.23 21.44
N LYS A 85 16.48 6.93 20.29
CA LYS A 85 15.76 8.18 20.01
C LYS A 85 14.68 8.03 18.96
N ILE A 86 14.79 7.00 18.12
CA ILE A 86 13.80 6.73 17.05
C ILE A 86 12.72 5.81 17.63
N LEU A 87 11.49 6.28 17.67
CA LEU A 87 10.35 5.48 18.12
C LEU A 87 9.79 4.63 16.97
N VAL A 88 9.20 3.49 17.29
CA VAL A 88 8.53 2.63 16.28
C VAL A 88 7.58 3.41 15.40
N LYS A 89 6.75 4.31 15.97
CA LYS A 89 5.83 5.16 15.20
C LYS A 89 6.52 6.08 14.19
N ASN A 90 7.81 6.43 14.39
CA ASN A 90 8.52 7.28 13.44
C ASN A 90 8.76 6.57 12.11
N PHE A 91 8.86 5.25 12.10
CA PHE A 91 8.88 4.48 10.84
C PHE A 91 7.50 4.47 10.19
N MET A 92 6.44 4.29 10.97
CA MET A 92 5.07 4.21 10.45
C MET A 92 4.58 5.51 9.80
N ASN A 93 5.04 6.67 10.30
CA ASN A 93 4.64 7.99 9.79
C ASN A 93 5.74 8.72 9.01
N HIS A 94 6.79 8.01 8.59
CA HIS A 94 7.90 8.55 7.80
C HIS A 94 8.65 9.72 8.47
N THR A 95 8.90 9.62 9.77
CA THR A 95 9.66 10.65 10.52
C THR A 95 10.89 10.09 11.23
N SER A 96 11.41 8.93 10.81
CA SER A 96 12.52 8.24 11.47
C SER A 96 13.88 8.95 11.32
N GLY A 97 14.08 9.66 10.22
CA GLY A 97 15.35 10.32 9.90
C GLY A 97 16.45 9.38 9.36
N ILE A 98 16.11 8.13 8.99
CA ILE A 98 17.05 7.19 8.38
C ILE A 98 17.51 7.65 6.98
N VAL A 99 18.67 7.19 6.54
CA VAL A 99 19.17 7.47 5.17
C VAL A 99 18.37 6.70 4.12
N GLY A 100 17.79 5.58 4.48
CA GLY A 100 17.07 4.68 3.58
C GLY A 100 17.90 3.43 3.24
N ARG A 101 17.42 2.63 2.27
CA ARG A 101 18.11 1.42 1.86
C ARG A 101 19.16 1.71 0.77
N PRO A 102 20.24 0.91 0.70
CA PRO A 102 21.16 0.93 -0.45
C PRO A 102 20.51 0.26 -1.67
N ASN A 103 21.26 0.15 -2.76
CA ASN A 103 20.88 -0.75 -3.84
C ASN A 103 21.01 -2.20 -3.32
N LEU A 104 19.86 -2.88 -3.23
CA LEU A 104 19.80 -4.24 -2.69
C LEU A 104 20.08 -5.29 -3.77
N ALA A 105 20.70 -6.40 -3.39
CA ALA A 105 20.73 -7.60 -4.21
C ALA A 105 19.33 -8.24 -4.28
N SER A 106 19.13 -9.15 -5.24
CA SER A 106 17.90 -9.94 -5.31
C SER A 106 17.90 -11.02 -4.23
N ASN A 107 16.70 -11.41 -3.78
CA ASN A 107 16.49 -12.51 -2.83
C ASN A 107 17.21 -12.35 -1.48
N MET A 108 17.42 -11.13 -1.01
CA MET A 108 17.90 -10.87 0.35
C MET A 108 16.81 -11.25 1.36
N THR A 109 17.23 -11.84 2.48
CA THR A 109 16.32 -12.07 3.61
C THR A 109 15.90 -10.75 4.26
N PRO A 110 14.76 -10.70 5.00
CA PRO A 110 14.37 -9.53 5.76
C PRO A 110 15.46 -9.01 6.71
N ASP A 111 16.18 -9.91 7.41
CA ASP A 111 17.33 -9.54 8.26
C ASP A 111 18.42 -8.83 7.47
N GLN A 112 18.81 -9.39 6.32
CA GLN A 112 19.83 -8.79 5.46
C GLN A 112 19.43 -7.40 4.92
N ILE A 113 18.14 -7.23 4.60
CA ILE A 113 17.62 -5.93 4.11
C ILE A 113 17.69 -4.90 5.24
N VAL A 114 17.25 -5.27 6.45
CA VAL A 114 17.27 -4.35 7.60
C VAL A 114 18.70 -4.03 8.03
N GLU A 115 19.61 -5.02 8.08
CA GLU A 115 21.03 -4.79 8.32
C GLU A 115 21.64 -3.81 7.29
N ALA A 116 21.25 -3.91 6.01
CA ALA A 116 21.69 -2.97 4.99
C ALA A 116 21.15 -1.55 5.22
N ILE A 117 19.95 -1.41 5.77
CA ILE A 117 19.38 -0.12 6.18
C ILE A 117 20.14 0.45 7.37
N GLU A 118 20.41 -0.37 8.40
CA GLU A 118 21.18 0.01 9.60
C GLU A 118 22.58 0.54 9.23
N LYS A 119 23.29 -0.16 8.35
CA LYS A 119 24.62 0.25 7.85
C LYS A 119 24.62 1.61 7.14
N ARG A 120 23.48 2.04 6.57
CA ARG A 120 23.35 3.38 5.99
C ARG A 120 23.22 4.47 7.05
N GLY A 121 22.76 4.11 8.23
CA GLY A 121 22.60 5.02 9.36
C GLY A 121 21.47 6.03 9.23
N ILE A 122 21.65 7.16 9.89
CA ILE A 122 20.67 8.25 9.96
C ILE A 122 21.23 9.51 9.29
N LYS A 123 20.34 10.32 8.70
CA LYS A 123 20.67 11.63 8.10
C LYS A 123 20.13 12.82 8.91
N SER A 124 19.17 12.58 9.79
CA SER A 124 18.60 13.62 10.65
C SER A 124 18.03 13.04 11.94
N GLN A 125 17.77 13.90 12.94
CA GLN A 125 16.99 13.50 14.09
C GLN A 125 15.55 13.15 13.69
N PRO A 126 14.86 12.23 14.42
CA PRO A 126 13.48 11.90 14.14
C PRO A 126 12.54 13.11 14.33
N GLY A 127 11.42 13.10 13.61
CA GLY A 127 10.37 14.13 13.73
C GLY A 127 10.06 14.88 12.44
N LYS A 128 11.03 15.00 11.51
CA LYS A 128 10.79 15.60 10.19
C LYS A 128 10.24 14.54 9.25
N TRP A 129 9.14 14.87 8.57
CA TRP A 129 8.58 14.00 7.54
C TRP A 129 9.51 13.85 6.33
N ASP A 130 9.75 12.61 5.96
CA ASP A 130 10.60 12.23 4.85
C ASP A 130 10.20 10.83 4.37
N TYR A 131 9.39 10.78 3.32
CA TYR A 131 8.82 9.55 2.79
C TYR A 131 9.91 8.61 2.25
N MET A 132 9.97 7.39 2.80
CA MET A 132 10.91 6.35 2.36
C MET A 132 10.31 4.96 2.51
N ASP A 133 10.45 4.14 1.47
CA ASP A 133 10.06 2.72 1.52
C ASP A 133 10.77 1.94 2.64
N ALA A 134 12.04 2.28 2.91
CA ALA A 134 12.82 1.65 3.97
C ALA A 134 12.16 1.73 5.35
N ASN A 135 11.38 2.77 5.63
CA ASN A 135 10.60 2.85 6.86
C ASN A 135 9.65 1.66 7.00
N TYR A 136 8.90 1.36 5.95
CA TYR A 136 7.93 0.27 5.97
C TYR A 136 8.56 -1.11 5.80
N THR A 137 9.75 -1.20 5.22
CA THR A 137 10.59 -2.41 5.30
C THR A 137 10.91 -2.75 6.77
N VAL A 138 11.29 -1.75 7.58
CA VAL A 138 11.51 -1.95 9.03
C VAL A 138 10.21 -2.32 9.74
N VAL A 139 9.08 -1.67 9.43
CA VAL A 139 7.78 -2.02 10.03
C VAL A 139 7.38 -3.47 9.69
N GLY A 140 7.51 -3.89 8.43
CA GLY A 140 7.24 -5.27 8.02
C GLY A 140 8.14 -6.28 8.72
N TYR A 141 9.42 -5.96 8.87
CA TYR A 141 10.36 -6.77 9.63
C TYR A 141 9.97 -6.90 11.11
N LEU A 142 9.51 -5.80 11.73
CA LEU A 142 9.00 -5.86 13.10
C LEU A 142 7.79 -6.77 13.24
N VAL A 143 6.87 -6.74 12.27
CA VAL A 143 5.72 -7.68 12.25
C VAL A 143 6.22 -9.12 12.24
N GLU A 144 7.15 -9.46 11.35
CA GLU A 144 7.70 -10.81 11.25
C GLU A 144 8.42 -11.23 12.53
N LYS A 145 9.34 -10.38 13.02
CA LYS A 145 10.15 -10.65 14.21
C LYS A 145 9.31 -10.80 15.50
N ILE A 146 8.32 -9.93 15.70
CA ILE A 146 7.50 -9.92 16.91
C ILE A 146 6.43 -11.01 16.89
N SER A 147 5.88 -11.33 15.72
CA SER A 147 4.90 -12.42 15.59
C SER A 147 5.56 -13.81 15.60
N GLY A 148 6.81 -13.91 15.20
CA GLY A 148 7.51 -15.19 14.99
C GLY A 148 7.05 -15.92 13.73
N GLN A 149 6.37 -15.24 12.81
CA GLN A 149 5.84 -15.79 11.56
C GLN A 149 6.39 -15.01 10.37
N PRO A 150 6.61 -15.65 9.20
CA PRO A 150 6.86 -14.93 7.96
C PRO A 150 5.78 -13.87 7.72
N LEU A 151 6.16 -12.67 7.26
CA LEU A 151 5.23 -11.57 7.05
C LEU A 151 4.02 -11.96 6.22
N ALA A 152 4.24 -12.69 5.11
CA ALA A 152 3.16 -13.16 4.24
C ALA A 152 2.17 -14.08 4.98
N THR A 153 2.65 -14.95 5.86
CA THR A 153 1.80 -15.82 6.68
C THR A 153 0.97 -14.98 7.66
N TYR A 154 1.63 -14.06 8.36
CA TYR A 154 0.93 -13.17 9.31
C TYR A 154 -0.19 -12.39 8.63
N LEU A 155 0.09 -11.77 7.47
CA LEU A 155 -0.91 -11.00 6.72
C LEU A 155 -2.06 -11.87 6.23
N GLN A 156 -1.76 -13.08 5.74
CA GLN A 156 -2.79 -14.02 5.30
C GLN A 156 -3.75 -14.40 6.44
N GLU A 157 -3.21 -14.75 7.60
CA GLU A 157 -3.99 -15.27 8.73
C GLU A 157 -4.74 -14.16 9.49
N ASN A 158 -4.13 -12.97 9.64
CA ASN A 158 -4.64 -11.93 10.52
C ASN A 158 -5.30 -10.75 9.79
N ILE A 159 -5.13 -10.64 8.46
CA ILE A 159 -5.71 -9.54 7.66
C ILE A 159 -6.52 -10.09 6.49
N PHE A 160 -5.90 -10.84 5.56
CA PHE A 160 -6.58 -11.21 4.31
C PHE A 160 -7.75 -12.15 4.56
N THR A 161 -7.55 -13.22 5.33
CA THR A 161 -8.62 -14.16 5.66
C THR A 161 -9.74 -13.52 6.48
N PRO A 162 -9.46 -12.77 7.58
CA PRO A 162 -10.51 -12.09 8.33
C PRO A 162 -11.29 -11.03 7.54
N ALA A 163 -10.64 -10.34 6.60
CA ALA A 163 -11.28 -9.38 5.70
C ALA A 163 -12.04 -10.03 4.54
N GLY A 164 -11.88 -11.34 4.31
CA GLY A 164 -12.51 -12.07 3.21
C GLY A 164 -11.84 -11.86 1.86
N MET A 165 -10.58 -11.42 1.84
CA MET A 165 -9.80 -11.18 0.63
C MET A 165 -9.37 -12.51 -0.01
N LYS A 166 -9.60 -12.66 -1.32
CA LYS A 166 -9.31 -13.90 -2.07
C LYS A 166 -8.42 -13.69 -3.30
N HIS A 167 -8.30 -12.44 -3.74
CA HIS A 167 -7.57 -12.01 -4.94
C HIS A 167 -6.40 -11.11 -4.56
N THR A 168 -5.51 -11.65 -3.68
CA THR A 168 -4.28 -11.00 -3.22
C THR A 168 -3.12 -11.98 -3.37
N GLY A 169 -1.99 -11.49 -3.85
CA GLY A 169 -0.77 -12.26 -4.09
C GLY A 169 0.48 -11.50 -3.67
N TYR A 170 1.62 -12.16 -3.82
CA TYR A 170 2.94 -11.58 -3.62
C TYR A 170 3.75 -11.74 -4.89
N TYR A 171 4.57 -10.75 -5.21
CA TYR A 171 5.43 -10.73 -6.39
C TYR A 171 6.15 -12.06 -6.64
N GLN A 172 6.78 -12.62 -5.61
CA GLN A 172 7.52 -13.88 -5.74
C GLN A 172 6.63 -15.04 -6.23
N LYS A 173 5.43 -15.16 -5.64
CA LYS A 173 4.48 -16.21 -6.03
C LYS A 173 3.87 -15.97 -7.41
N ASP A 174 3.66 -14.71 -7.76
CA ASP A 174 3.09 -14.33 -9.07
C ASP A 174 4.08 -14.63 -10.19
N VAL A 175 5.38 -14.42 -9.95
CA VAL A 175 6.45 -14.75 -10.91
C VAL A 175 6.66 -16.25 -11.02
N ASP A 176 6.62 -16.98 -9.90
CA ASP A 176 6.90 -18.43 -9.86
C ASP A 176 5.69 -19.28 -10.28
N GLY A 177 4.46 -18.79 -10.15
CA GLY A 177 3.27 -19.64 -10.28
C GLY A 177 2.05 -19.07 -10.99
N GLY A 178 2.17 -17.89 -11.60
CA GLY A 178 1.17 -17.40 -12.55
C GLY A 178 -0.21 -17.11 -11.96
N LYS A 179 -0.30 -16.16 -11.02
CA LYS A 179 -1.59 -15.50 -10.82
C LYS A 179 -1.84 -14.50 -11.94
N ASN A 180 -3.11 -14.21 -12.22
CA ASN A 180 -3.58 -13.34 -13.29
C ASN A 180 -3.29 -11.85 -13.00
N VAL A 181 -2.00 -11.49 -12.87
CA VAL A 181 -1.55 -10.11 -12.72
C VAL A 181 -1.56 -9.44 -14.08
N SER A 182 -2.14 -8.25 -14.16
CA SER A 182 -2.14 -7.45 -15.39
C SER A 182 -0.71 -7.14 -15.83
N THR A 183 -0.50 -6.97 -17.11
CA THR A 183 0.74 -6.42 -17.67
C THR A 183 0.77 -4.91 -17.44
N GLY A 184 1.87 -4.41 -16.91
CA GLY A 184 2.06 -2.98 -16.70
C GLY A 184 2.58 -2.29 -17.94
N TYR A 185 2.09 -1.07 -18.20
CA TYR A 185 2.45 -0.28 -19.37
C TYR A 185 2.87 1.14 -19.01
N LYS A 186 3.62 1.75 -19.93
CA LYS A 186 3.83 3.20 -20.04
C LYS A 186 3.47 3.62 -21.45
N ILE A 187 3.06 4.86 -21.63
CA ILE A 187 2.82 5.44 -22.96
C ILE A 187 4.04 6.32 -23.26
N ASP A 188 4.66 6.08 -24.41
CA ASP A 188 5.78 6.88 -24.89
C ASP A 188 5.31 8.21 -25.53
N GLU A 189 6.25 9.04 -25.96
CA GLU A 189 5.99 10.35 -26.58
C GLU A 189 5.17 10.28 -27.87
N ASN A 190 5.14 9.12 -28.52
CA ASN A 190 4.38 8.86 -29.75
C ASN A 190 2.98 8.27 -29.44
N GLY A 191 2.61 8.11 -28.18
CA GLY A 191 1.35 7.51 -27.76
C GLY A 191 1.32 5.98 -27.83
N VAL A 192 2.48 5.33 -27.96
CA VAL A 192 2.60 3.88 -28.06
C VAL A 192 2.75 3.26 -26.66
N PHE A 193 1.97 2.21 -26.41
CA PHE A 193 2.06 1.45 -25.17
C PHE A 193 3.32 0.57 -25.17
N GLN A 194 4.15 0.78 -24.17
CA GLN A 194 5.37 0.01 -23.92
C GLN A 194 5.21 -0.77 -22.62
N SER A 195 5.54 -2.07 -22.62
CA SER A 195 5.61 -2.86 -21.40
C SER A 195 7.05 -2.83 -20.86
N PRO A 196 7.35 -1.98 -19.88
CA PRO A 196 8.69 -1.92 -19.30
C PRO A 196 8.98 -3.18 -18.49
N LYS A 197 10.26 -3.59 -18.46
CA LYS A 197 10.68 -4.68 -17.59
C LYS A 197 10.32 -4.37 -16.14
N LEU A 198 9.55 -5.26 -15.51
CA LEU A 198 9.22 -5.15 -14.10
C LEU A 198 10.51 -5.24 -13.26
N ALA A 199 10.66 -4.29 -12.33
CA ALA A 199 11.72 -4.34 -11.33
C ALA A 199 11.53 -5.55 -10.40
N ASP A 200 12.62 -5.99 -9.79
CA ASP A 200 12.57 -7.02 -8.75
C ASP A 200 11.91 -6.45 -7.48
N LEU A 201 10.64 -6.78 -7.28
CA LEU A 201 9.85 -6.26 -6.15
C LEU A 201 10.18 -6.96 -4.82
N THR A 202 10.99 -8.04 -4.80
CA THR A 202 11.50 -8.59 -3.52
C THR A 202 12.29 -7.54 -2.74
N LYS A 203 12.87 -6.57 -3.45
CA LYS A 203 13.55 -5.41 -2.87
C LYS A 203 12.59 -4.42 -2.19
N LEU A 204 11.28 -4.55 -2.39
CA LEU A 204 10.23 -3.74 -1.77
C LEU A 204 9.54 -4.47 -0.60
N TYR A 205 10.20 -5.47 -0.01
CA TYR A 205 9.68 -6.20 1.15
C TYR A 205 9.01 -5.26 2.17
N GLY A 206 7.75 -5.53 2.50
CA GLY A 206 6.94 -4.73 3.41
C GLY A 206 6.50 -3.35 2.90
N ALA A 207 6.91 -2.94 1.70
CA ALA A 207 6.68 -1.59 1.19
C ALA A 207 5.96 -1.52 -0.17
N GLY A 208 5.90 -2.62 -0.95
CA GLY A 208 5.32 -2.55 -2.29
C GLY A 208 5.41 -3.84 -3.12
N ASP A 209 5.44 -5.02 -2.52
CA ASP A 209 5.59 -6.33 -3.16
C ASP A 209 4.29 -7.15 -3.25
N ILE A 210 3.13 -6.54 -2.95
CA ILE A 210 1.81 -7.19 -3.02
C ILE A 210 1.10 -6.83 -4.33
N SER A 211 0.41 -7.83 -4.90
CA SER A 211 -0.60 -7.67 -5.94
C SER A 211 -2.00 -7.95 -5.38
N MET A 212 -3.02 -7.20 -5.82
CA MET A 212 -4.42 -7.47 -5.45
C MET A 212 -5.42 -6.89 -6.43
N SER A 213 -6.69 -7.30 -6.29
CA SER A 213 -7.82 -6.72 -7.00
C SER A 213 -8.37 -5.48 -6.29
N THR A 214 -9.16 -4.68 -7.03
CA THR A 214 -9.91 -3.56 -6.43
C THR A 214 -10.93 -4.03 -5.40
N THR A 215 -11.50 -5.22 -5.59
CA THR A 215 -12.42 -5.85 -4.63
C THR A 215 -11.72 -6.15 -3.31
N ASP A 216 -10.53 -6.72 -3.34
CA ASP A 216 -9.78 -7.03 -2.11
C ASP A 216 -9.33 -5.76 -1.37
N MET A 217 -8.96 -4.70 -2.09
CA MET A 217 -8.67 -3.41 -1.46
C MET A 217 -9.90 -2.84 -0.73
N TYR A 218 -11.07 -2.90 -1.35
CA TYR A 218 -12.32 -2.51 -0.72
C TYR A 218 -12.64 -3.35 0.53
N LEU A 219 -12.45 -4.66 0.46
CA LEU A 219 -12.67 -5.55 1.60
C LEU A 219 -11.72 -5.23 2.75
N PHE A 220 -10.46 -4.91 2.47
CA PHE A 220 -9.50 -4.44 3.46
C PHE A 220 -9.96 -3.13 4.11
N ASP A 221 -10.25 -2.10 3.32
CA ASP A 221 -10.67 -0.79 3.82
C ASP A 221 -11.98 -0.89 4.63
N LYS A 222 -12.93 -1.66 4.12
CA LYS A 222 -14.19 -1.88 4.82
C LYS A 222 -13.98 -2.61 6.15
N ALA A 223 -13.18 -3.67 6.18
CA ALA A 223 -12.87 -4.40 7.41
C ALA A 223 -12.11 -3.51 8.42
N LEU A 224 -11.28 -2.59 7.94
CA LEU A 224 -10.61 -1.59 8.74
C LEU A 224 -11.60 -0.61 9.37
N MET A 225 -12.48 -0.01 8.55
CA MET A 225 -13.49 0.95 9.01
C MET A 225 -14.58 0.32 9.89
N ASP A 226 -14.93 -0.94 9.65
CA ASP A 226 -15.83 -1.74 10.49
C ASP A 226 -15.17 -2.21 11.80
N LYS A 227 -13.90 -1.86 12.06
CA LYS A 227 -13.14 -2.22 13.27
C LYS A 227 -12.97 -3.75 13.45
N LYS A 228 -12.98 -4.49 12.34
CA LYS A 228 -12.76 -5.95 12.34
C LYS A 228 -11.28 -6.31 12.46
N LEU A 229 -10.38 -5.44 11.97
CA LEU A 229 -8.95 -5.68 11.93
C LEU A 229 -8.21 -5.07 13.11
N ILE A 230 -8.56 -3.87 13.50
CA ILE A 230 -8.04 -3.14 14.66
C ILE A 230 -9.15 -2.37 15.37
N SER A 231 -8.93 -2.02 16.63
CA SER A 231 -9.86 -1.27 17.46
C SER A 231 -10.03 0.19 17.00
N GLU A 232 -11.07 0.86 17.50
CA GLU A 232 -11.28 2.29 17.26
C GLU A 232 -10.10 3.15 17.75
N ALA A 233 -9.47 2.76 18.85
CA ALA A 233 -8.32 3.47 19.39
C ALA A 233 -7.10 3.38 18.44
N SER A 234 -6.83 2.19 17.90
CA SER A 234 -5.78 1.97 16.90
C SER A 234 -6.11 2.66 15.58
N LEU A 235 -7.37 2.63 15.16
CA LEU A 235 -7.83 3.31 13.94
C LEU A 235 -7.63 4.83 14.07
N LYS A 236 -7.98 5.43 15.20
CA LYS A 236 -7.71 6.84 15.49
C LYS A 236 -6.22 7.15 15.45
N LYS A 237 -5.39 6.29 16.03
CA LYS A 237 -3.93 6.41 15.97
C LYS A 237 -3.43 6.36 14.53
N MET A 238 -3.91 5.41 13.72
CA MET A 238 -3.55 5.26 12.30
C MET A 238 -3.87 6.52 11.49
N PHE A 239 -5.02 7.14 11.72
CA PHE A 239 -5.47 8.33 11.00
C PHE A 239 -5.07 9.65 11.67
N THR A 240 -4.12 9.62 12.59
CA THR A 240 -3.54 10.84 13.16
C THR A 240 -2.23 11.16 12.46
N SER A 241 -2.13 12.37 11.88
CA SER A 241 -0.89 12.87 11.28
C SER A 241 0.26 12.86 12.28
N GLY A 242 1.39 12.27 11.89
CA GLY A 242 2.59 12.18 12.74
C GLY A 242 3.53 13.38 12.62
N SER A 243 3.22 14.34 11.75
CA SER A 243 4.07 15.50 11.44
C SER A 243 3.24 16.65 10.86
N LYS A 244 3.90 17.64 10.24
CA LYS A 244 3.24 18.69 9.44
C LYS A 244 2.69 18.19 8.09
N SER A 245 3.04 16.97 7.69
CA SER A 245 2.42 16.28 6.54
C SER A 245 1.02 15.78 6.94
N THR A 246 0.15 15.53 5.96
CA THR A 246 -1.14 14.85 6.18
C THR A 246 -0.99 13.35 6.41
N TYR A 247 0.23 12.78 6.34
CA TYR A 247 0.48 11.35 6.44
C TYR A 247 0.33 10.84 7.88
N GLY A 248 -0.58 9.89 8.08
CA GLY A 248 -0.73 9.13 9.32
C GLY A 248 0.14 7.86 9.31
N MET A 249 -0.46 6.69 9.45
CA MET A 249 0.23 5.39 9.39
C MET A 249 -0.31 4.59 8.19
N GLY A 250 0.33 4.72 7.03
CA GLY A 250 -0.07 4.05 5.78
C GLY A 250 -1.07 4.82 4.92
N PHE A 251 -1.66 5.88 5.42
CA PHE A 251 -2.63 6.72 4.72
C PHE A 251 -2.28 8.21 4.80
N TYR A 252 -2.61 8.95 3.75
CA TYR A 252 -2.77 10.39 3.81
C TYR A 252 -4.16 10.71 4.39
N VAL A 253 -4.20 11.65 5.33
CA VAL A 253 -5.42 12.10 6.03
C VAL A 253 -5.78 13.45 5.46
N ASP A 254 -6.51 13.45 4.37
CA ASP A 254 -6.92 14.67 3.68
C ASP A 254 -8.31 15.12 4.17
N PRO A 255 -8.71 16.39 3.95
CA PRO A 255 -10.04 16.84 4.32
C PRO A 255 -11.14 15.99 3.67
N GLY A 256 -11.88 15.24 4.49
CA GLY A 256 -13.02 14.41 4.08
C GLY A 256 -12.69 12.99 3.63
N SER A 257 -11.41 12.64 3.40
CA SER A 257 -11.05 11.30 2.94
C SER A 257 -9.71 10.81 3.48
N TYR A 258 -9.55 9.49 3.53
CA TYR A 258 -8.29 8.79 3.70
C TYR A 258 -7.83 8.27 2.34
N ASN A 259 -6.57 8.44 2.04
CA ASN A 259 -6.04 8.12 0.71
C ASN A 259 -4.74 7.32 0.81
N SER A 260 -4.59 6.33 -0.06
CA SER A 260 -3.31 5.72 -0.34
C SER A 260 -3.08 5.66 -1.85
N HIS A 261 -1.84 5.82 -2.24
CA HIS A 261 -1.42 5.82 -3.63
C HIS A 261 -0.18 4.94 -3.79
N GLY A 262 -0.14 4.15 -4.83
CA GLY A 262 0.98 3.27 -5.09
C GLY A 262 1.40 3.30 -6.55
N VAL A 263 2.70 3.39 -6.77
CA VAL A 263 3.31 3.34 -8.10
C VAL A 263 4.34 2.23 -8.14
N VAL A 264 4.22 1.37 -9.12
CA VAL A 264 5.22 0.39 -9.52
C VAL A 264 5.44 0.56 -11.01
N THR A 265 6.60 0.18 -11.52
CA THR A 265 6.89 0.30 -12.97
C THR A 265 5.79 -0.36 -13.81
N GLY A 266 4.97 0.44 -14.47
CA GLY A 266 3.84 0.03 -15.29
C GLY A 266 2.47 0.12 -14.61
N TRP A 267 2.40 0.26 -13.28
CA TRP A 267 1.14 0.37 -12.53
C TRP A 267 1.06 1.66 -11.73
N ASP A 268 -0.16 2.16 -11.58
CA ASP A 268 -0.48 3.39 -10.86
C ASP A 268 -1.85 3.21 -10.21
N VAL A 269 -1.88 3.07 -8.88
CA VAL A 269 -3.09 2.74 -8.15
C VAL A 269 -3.47 3.82 -7.15
N SER A 270 -4.76 4.06 -7.07
CA SER A 270 -5.37 5.02 -6.14
C SER A 270 -6.44 4.32 -5.32
N ASN A 271 -6.36 4.51 -4.03
CA ASN A 271 -7.34 4.08 -3.06
C ASN A 271 -7.78 5.28 -2.22
N SER A 272 -9.07 5.57 -2.21
CA SER A 272 -9.67 6.70 -1.49
C SER A 272 -10.99 6.28 -0.85
N PHE A 273 -11.19 6.61 0.43
CA PHE A 273 -12.48 6.42 1.08
C PHE A 273 -12.80 7.56 2.06
N SER A 274 -14.09 7.84 2.23
CA SER A 274 -14.56 8.93 3.11
C SER A 274 -14.25 8.63 4.58
N HIS A 275 -14.06 9.68 5.39
CA HIS A 275 -13.86 9.56 6.85
C HIS A 275 -15.00 8.78 7.54
N THR A 276 -16.18 8.78 6.95
CA THR A 276 -17.35 8.04 7.46
C THR A 276 -17.34 6.57 7.10
N GLY A 277 -16.45 6.10 6.21
CA GLY A 277 -16.46 4.74 5.68
C GLY A 277 -17.70 4.41 4.84
N ARG A 278 -18.38 5.43 4.28
CA ARG A 278 -19.61 5.25 3.49
C ARG A 278 -19.36 5.29 1.98
N THR A 279 -18.28 5.94 1.54
CA THR A 279 -17.94 6.06 0.13
C THR A 279 -16.50 5.58 -0.09
N TYR A 280 -16.32 4.74 -1.10
CA TYR A 280 -15.02 4.19 -1.51
C TYR A 280 -14.84 4.41 -3.01
N VAL A 281 -13.67 4.89 -3.41
CA VAL A 281 -13.27 5.11 -4.79
C VAL A 281 -11.91 4.45 -4.98
N ILE A 282 -11.89 3.29 -5.65
CA ILE A 282 -10.69 2.46 -5.83
C ILE A 282 -10.43 2.32 -7.32
N LEU A 283 -9.30 2.82 -7.77
CA LEU A 283 -8.92 2.88 -9.17
C LEU A 283 -7.52 2.30 -9.35
N PHE A 284 -7.43 1.12 -9.94
CA PHE A 284 -6.17 0.44 -10.23
C PHE A 284 -5.89 0.48 -11.71
N SER A 285 -4.87 1.25 -12.11
CA SER A 285 -4.44 1.36 -13.50
C SER A 285 -3.21 0.50 -13.77
N ASN A 286 -3.20 -0.17 -14.90
CA ASN A 286 -2.03 -0.84 -15.44
C ASN A 286 -1.31 0.00 -16.51
N VAL A 287 -1.50 1.33 -16.48
CA VAL A 287 -0.77 2.29 -17.31
C VAL A 287 -0.23 3.41 -16.43
N GLN A 288 1.06 3.34 -16.14
CA GLN A 288 1.74 4.28 -15.25
C GLN A 288 1.77 5.69 -15.87
N ASN A 289 1.48 6.71 -15.04
CA ASN A 289 1.50 8.13 -15.39
C ASN A 289 0.57 8.54 -16.55
N HIS A 290 -0.42 7.70 -16.90
CA HIS A 290 -1.42 8.06 -17.91
C HIS A 290 -2.48 9.01 -17.34
N ILE A 291 -2.91 8.78 -16.12
CA ILE A 291 -3.83 9.66 -15.39
C ILE A 291 -3.02 10.77 -14.73
N ALA A 292 -3.20 12.01 -15.17
CA ALA A 292 -2.43 13.15 -14.70
C ALA A 292 -2.56 13.41 -13.18
N SER A 293 -3.73 13.10 -12.60
CA SER A 293 -3.98 13.24 -11.16
C SER A 293 -5.13 12.36 -10.71
N PHE A 294 -4.81 11.29 -9.97
CA PHE A 294 -5.85 10.47 -9.31
C PHE A 294 -6.60 11.25 -8.22
N GLY A 295 -5.95 12.18 -7.53
CA GLY A 295 -6.61 13.05 -6.57
C GLY A 295 -7.74 13.86 -7.21
N LYS A 296 -7.50 14.42 -8.42
CA LYS A 296 -8.55 15.09 -9.17
C LYS A 296 -9.67 14.13 -9.59
N VAL A 297 -9.32 12.95 -10.10
CA VAL A 297 -10.31 11.93 -10.52
C VAL A 297 -11.19 11.51 -9.34
N ASN A 298 -10.59 11.26 -8.17
CA ASN A 298 -11.32 10.93 -6.96
C ASN A 298 -12.30 12.05 -6.57
N ASN A 299 -11.83 13.30 -6.56
CA ASN A 299 -12.68 14.46 -6.24
C ASN A 299 -13.84 14.63 -7.23
N ASP A 300 -13.60 14.43 -8.52
CA ASP A 300 -14.65 14.49 -9.55
C ASP A 300 -15.70 13.38 -9.30
N ILE A 301 -15.27 12.15 -8.97
CA ILE A 301 -16.17 11.03 -8.66
C ILE A 301 -16.98 11.33 -7.38
N TYR A 302 -16.34 11.80 -6.30
CA TYR A 302 -17.06 12.25 -5.09
C TYR A 302 -18.09 13.34 -5.43
N GLY A 303 -17.73 14.28 -6.31
CA GLY A 303 -18.65 15.32 -6.78
C GLY A 303 -19.84 14.78 -7.55
N PHE A 304 -19.67 13.74 -8.36
CA PHE A 304 -20.78 13.08 -9.07
C PHE A 304 -21.72 12.33 -8.13
N LEU A 305 -21.17 11.71 -7.10
CA LEU A 305 -21.95 10.96 -6.11
C LEU A 305 -22.77 11.87 -5.18
N ASN A 306 -22.41 13.14 -5.04
CA ASN A 306 -23.09 14.10 -4.17
C ASN A 306 -24.14 14.96 -4.89
N LYS A 307 -24.37 14.71 -6.18
CA LYS A 307 -25.46 15.32 -6.97
C LYS A 307 -26.71 14.46 -6.91
#